data_e8ad8383d8ba53ea573bac11c4c80997
#
_entry.id   e8ad8383d8ba53ea573bac11c4c80997
#
_cell.length_a   1.000
_cell.length_b   1.000
_cell.length_c   1.000
_cell.angle_alpha   90.00
_cell.angle_beta   90.00
_cell.angle_gamma   90.00
#
_symmetry.space_group_name_H-M   'P 1'
#
loop_
_entity.id
_entity.type
_entity.pdbx_description
1 polymer ?
#
loop_
_entity_poly.entity_id
_entity_poly.type
_entity_poly.pdbx_seq_one_letter_code
_entity_poly.pdbx_strand_id
1 'polypeptide(L)'
;FPGGALIGCDAGFLNTSRIKGSHSAIKTGMLAAEAAFEALGANRQHDELTSYPAAFEKSWLYTELHAARNFKPWMSKGLYLGTVMTGIDQMVFKGKAPWTLRHKHADHEMLQPAANFKPIVYPKPDGKLTFDRLSSVFISNTNHAEDQPVHLTLKNASIPVDVNLAKYAGPEQRYCPAGVYEFVKTDAGQDRLQINAQNCVHCKTCDIKDPTQNIVWVTPEGGGGPNYPNM
;
A
#
# COMPACT_ATOMS: atom_id res chain seq x y z
N PHE A 1 -12.77 -16.89 0.19
CA PHE A 1 -12.85 -17.45 1.54
C PHE A 1 -14.32 -17.61 1.94
N PRO A 2 -14.65 -18.52 2.88
CA PRO A 2 -16.04 -18.70 3.32
C PRO A 2 -16.67 -17.39 3.81
N GLY A 3 -17.85 -17.05 3.27
CA GLY A 3 -18.61 -15.85 3.62
C GLY A 3 -18.12 -14.53 3.00
N GLY A 4 -17.09 -14.56 2.13
CA GLY A 4 -16.60 -13.33 1.49
C GLY A 4 -15.76 -13.58 0.24
N ALA A 5 -15.53 -12.50 -0.53
CA ALA A 5 -14.67 -12.51 -1.70
C ALA A 5 -13.85 -11.21 -1.79
N LEU A 6 -12.59 -11.33 -2.20
CA LEU A 6 -11.75 -10.19 -2.52
C LEU A 6 -11.83 -9.90 -4.03
N ILE A 7 -12.00 -8.64 -4.38
CA ILE A 7 -12.12 -8.14 -5.75
C ILE A 7 -11.23 -6.92 -5.96
N GLY A 8 -10.98 -6.57 -7.22
CA GLY A 8 -10.28 -5.34 -7.57
C GLY A 8 -8.82 -5.29 -7.14
N CYS A 9 -8.32 -4.08 -6.92
CA CYS A 9 -6.91 -3.84 -6.60
C CYS A 9 -6.50 -4.46 -5.26
N ASP A 10 -7.38 -4.52 -4.29
CA ASP A 10 -7.12 -5.10 -2.97
C ASP A 10 -6.87 -6.61 -3.02
N ALA A 11 -7.44 -7.28 -4.04
CA ALA A 11 -7.16 -8.68 -4.34
C ALA A 11 -5.97 -8.87 -5.31
N GLY A 12 -5.25 -7.80 -5.65
CA GLY A 12 -4.12 -7.85 -6.57
C GLY A 12 -4.48 -7.81 -8.06
N PHE A 13 -5.72 -7.54 -8.42
CA PHE A 13 -6.15 -7.45 -9.83
C PHE A 13 -5.80 -6.10 -10.46
N LEU A 14 -4.58 -5.63 -10.26
CA LEU A 14 -4.06 -4.41 -10.86
C LEU A 14 -3.09 -4.73 -12.00
N ASN A 15 -3.35 -4.17 -13.19
CA ASN A 15 -2.37 -4.24 -14.26
C ASN A 15 -1.27 -3.20 -14.03
N THR A 16 -0.17 -3.62 -13.41
CA THR A 16 0.97 -2.76 -13.05
C THR A 16 1.69 -2.17 -14.25
N SER A 17 1.67 -2.85 -15.41
CA SER A 17 2.31 -2.34 -16.63
C SER A 17 1.61 -1.11 -17.21
N ARG A 18 0.31 -0.98 -16.93
CA ARG A 18 -0.54 0.13 -17.39
C ARG A 18 -0.92 1.09 -16.27
N ILE A 19 -0.63 0.75 -15.01
CA ILE A 19 -1.07 1.48 -13.81
C ILE A 19 -2.59 1.68 -13.83
N LYS A 20 -3.33 0.64 -14.20
CA LYS A 20 -4.80 0.67 -14.35
C LYS A 20 -5.45 -0.50 -13.63
N GLY A 21 -6.44 -0.20 -12.80
CA GLY A 21 -7.19 -1.17 -12.01
C GLY A 21 -8.71 -1.07 -12.15
N SER A 22 -9.26 0.04 -12.68
CA SER A 22 -10.72 0.23 -12.73
C SER A 22 -11.43 -0.85 -13.53
N HIS A 23 -10.94 -1.18 -14.73
CA HIS A 23 -11.52 -2.22 -15.58
C HIS A 23 -11.43 -3.62 -14.97
N SER A 24 -10.34 -3.91 -14.26
CA SER A 24 -10.17 -5.18 -13.55
C SER A 24 -11.04 -5.26 -12.30
N ALA A 25 -11.19 -4.16 -11.58
CA ALA A 25 -12.08 -4.08 -10.43
C ALA A 25 -13.55 -4.29 -10.83
N ILE A 26 -13.99 -3.66 -11.91
CA ILE A 26 -15.34 -3.85 -12.46
C ILE A 26 -15.53 -5.31 -12.88
N LYS A 27 -14.60 -5.88 -13.65
CA LYS A 27 -14.74 -7.27 -14.12
C LYS A 27 -14.76 -8.28 -12.99
N THR A 28 -13.87 -8.15 -12.02
CA THR A 28 -13.85 -9.06 -10.85
C THR A 28 -15.08 -8.87 -9.97
N GLY A 29 -15.60 -7.64 -9.83
CA GLY A 29 -16.86 -7.37 -9.15
C GLY A 29 -18.05 -8.08 -9.82
N MET A 30 -18.13 -8.01 -11.16
CA MET A 30 -19.16 -8.73 -11.93
C MET A 30 -19.10 -10.25 -11.69
N LEU A 31 -17.90 -10.84 -11.83
CA LEU A 31 -17.71 -12.28 -11.65
C LEU A 31 -18.03 -12.75 -10.21
N ALA A 32 -17.67 -11.95 -9.22
CA ALA A 32 -17.99 -12.25 -7.82
C ALA A 32 -19.48 -12.14 -7.54
N ALA A 33 -20.16 -11.14 -8.11
CA ALA A 33 -21.60 -10.97 -7.98
C ALA A 33 -22.39 -12.13 -8.63
N GLU A 34 -21.97 -12.56 -9.82
CA GLU A 34 -22.55 -13.72 -10.51
C GLU A 34 -22.39 -15.00 -9.66
N ALA A 35 -21.18 -15.26 -9.13
CA ALA A 35 -20.90 -16.41 -8.29
C ALA A 35 -21.69 -16.39 -6.95
N ALA A 36 -21.84 -15.20 -6.35
CA ALA A 36 -22.64 -15.02 -5.14
C ALA A 36 -24.13 -15.26 -5.41
N PHE A 37 -24.64 -14.76 -6.52
CA PHE A 37 -26.02 -14.98 -6.93
C PHE A 37 -26.33 -16.47 -7.12
N GLU A 38 -25.45 -17.20 -7.80
CA GLU A 38 -25.57 -18.65 -7.99
C GLU A 38 -25.56 -19.40 -6.64
N ALA A 39 -24.65 -19.03 -5.73
CA ALA A 39 -24.54 -19.66 -4.43
C ALA A 39 -25.81 -19.45 -3.59
N LEU A 40 -26.32 -18.22 -3.54
CA LEU A 40 -27.54 -17.89 -2.80
C LEU A 40 -28.77 -18.55 -3.42
N GLY A 41 -28.89 -18.59 -4.74
CA GLY A 41 -29.96 -19.30 -5.44
C GLY A 41 -29.97 -20.79 -5.16
N ALA A 42 -28.82 -21.40 -4.85
CA ALA A 42 -28.66 -22.79 -4.45
C ALA A 42 -28.75 -22.98 -2.92
N ASN A 43 -29.21 -21.99 -2.16
CA ASN A 43 -29.27 -21.97 -0.68
C ASN A 43 -27.92 -22.24 0.01
N ARG A 44 -26.81 -21.96 -0.66
CA ARG A 44 -25.47 -22.02 -0.07
C ARG A 44 -25.14 -20.67 0.58
N GLN A 45 -24.95 -20.66 1.88
CA GLN A 45 -24.59 -19.47 2.65
C GLN A 45 -23.29 -19.71 3.39
N HIS A 46 -22.50 -18.66 3.54
CA HIS A 46 -21.24 -18.67 4.27
C HIS A 46 -20.20 -19.69 3.77
N ASP A 47 -20.32 -20.16 2.53
CA ASP A 47 -19.33 -21.02 1.91
C ASP A 47 -18.36 -20.26 0.99
N GLU A 48 -17.43 -20.96 0.40
CA GLU A 48 -16.47 -20.39 -0.53
C GLU A 48 -17.04 -20.37 -1.96
N LEU A 49 -16.92 -19.21 -2.64
CA LEU A 49 -17.38 -19.02 -4.02
C LEU A 49 -16.40 -19.64 -5.03
N THR A 50 -16.35 -20.98 -5.11
CA THR A 50 -15.41 -21.71 -5.97
C THR A 50 -15.61 -21.46 -7.47
N SER A 51 -16.81 -21.03 -7.89
CA SER A 51 -17.09 -20.62 -9.28
C SER A 51 -16.40 -19.31 -9.65
N TYR A 52 -16.13 -18.41 -8.69
CA TYR A 52 -15.49 -17.11 -8.95
C TYR A 52 -14.06 -17.23 -9.52
N PRO A 53 -13.11 -17.92 -8.88
CA PRO A 53 -11.77 -18.09 -9.46
C PRO A 53 -11.81 -18.83 -10.80
N ALA A 54 -12.67 -19.83 -10.97
CA ALA A 54 -12.81 -20.55 -12.23
C ALA A 54 -13.34 -19.66 -13.37
N ALA A 55 -14.28 -18.75 -13.08
CA ALA A 55 -14.78 -17.75 -14.02
C ALA A 55 -13.71 -16.71 -14.37
N PHE A 56 -12.92 -16.29 -13.38
CA PHE A 56 -11.79 -15.37 -13.61
C PHE A 56 -10.76 -15.97 -14.56
N GLU A 57 -10.33 -17.22 -14.37
CA GLU A 57 -9.35 -17.91 -15.23
C GLU A 57 -9.81 -18.02 -16.69
N LYS A 58 -11.11 -18.13 -16.93
CA LYS A 58 -11.71 -18.15 -18.27
C LYS A 58 -11.91 -16.77 -18.88
N SER A 59 -11.73 -15.71 -18.10
CA SER A 59 -12.00 -14.36 -18.56
C SER A 59 -10.84 -13.74 -19.36
N TRP A 60 -11.14 -12.71 -20.16
CA TRP A 60 -10.13 -11.90 -20.83
C TRP A 60 -9.16 -11.22 -19.86
N LEU A 61 -9.62 -10.95 -18.64
CA LEU A 61 -8.83 -10.28 -17.61
C LEU A 61 -7.66 -11.17 -17.14
N TYR A 62 -7.90 -12.48 -16.98
CA TYR A 62 -6.82 -13.42 -16.68
C TYR A 62 -5.72 -13.36 -17.75
N THR A 63 -6.10 -13.39 -19.02
CA THR A 63 -5.14 -13.31 -20.12
C THR A 63 -4.33 -12.02 -20.08
N GLU A 64 -4.97 -10.89 -19.80
CA GLU A 64 -4.30 -9.59 -19.69
C GLU A 64 -3.31 -9.56 -18.52
N LEU A 65 -3.76 -9.93 -17.34
CA LEU A 65 -2.91 -9.90 -16.14
C LEU A 65 -1.78 -10.94 -16.22
N HIS A 66 -2.05 -12.11 -16.79
CA HIS A 66 -1.03 -13.12 -17.03
C HIS A 66 0.05 -12.63 -17.98
N ALA A 67 -0.30 -11.92 -19.03
CA ALA A 67 0.68 -11.33 -19.95
C ALA A 67 1.56 -10.26 -19.26
N ALA A 68 1.03 -9.52 -18.29
CA ALA A 68 1.75 -8.48 -17.55
C ALA A 68 2.54 -8.99 -16.34
N ARG A 69 2.43 -10.28 -15.98
CA ARG A 69 2.92 -10.84 -14.70
C ARG A 69 4.41 -10.65 -14.41
N ASN A 70 5.23 -10.59 -15.43
CA ASN A 70 6.69 -10.43 -15.29
C ASN A 70 7.15 -8.97 -15.31
N PHE A 71 6.28 -8.02 -15.64
CA PHE A 71 6.64 -6.62 -15.83
C PHE A 71 7.30 -6.03 -14.58
N LYS A 72 6.59 -6.00 -13.45
CA LYS A 72 7.12 -5.44 -12.21
C LYS A 72 8.32 -6.21 -11.66
N PRO A 73 8.36 -7.55 -11.67
CA PRO A 73 9.54 -8.30 -11.27
C PRO A 73 10.80 -8.02 -12.10
N TRP A 74 10.69 -7.75 -13.40
CA TRP A 74 11.82 -7.30 -14.20
C TRP A 74 12.26 -5.89 -13.81
N MET A 75 11.32 -4.94 -13.69
CA MET A 75 11.64 -3.56 -13.32
C MET A 75 12.30 -3.45 -11.95
N SER A 76 12.05 -4.37 -11.03
CA SER A 76 12.71 -4.40 -9.71
C SER A 76 14.22 -4.70 -9.76
N LYS A 77 14.74 -5.15 -10.92
CA LYS A 77 16.17 -5.41 -11.13
C LYS A 77 16.97 -4.18 -11.60
N GLY A 78 16.35 -3.01 -11.55
CA GLY A 78 16.93 -1.74 -11.94
C GLY A 78 16.50 -1.27 -13.32
N LEU A 79 16.74 0.02 -13.60
CA LEU A 79 16.18 0.68 -14.78
C LEU A 79 16.62 0.03 -16.11
N TYR A 80 17.92 -0.13 -16.32
CA TYR A 80 18.44 -0.60 -17.60
C TYR A 80 18.10 -2.07 -17.87
N LEU A 81 18.49 -2.96 -16.96
CA LEU A 81 18.21 -4.39 -17.11
C LEU A 81 16.71 -4.67 -17.12
N GLY A 82 15.97 -4.01 -16.22
CA GLY A 82 14.52 -4.15 -16.15
C GLY A 82 13.82 -3.74 -17.44
N THR A 83 14.22 -2.61 -18.03
CA THR A 83 13.64 -2.12 -19.29
C THR A 83 13.93 -3.08 -20.45
N VAL A 84 15.18 -3.51 -20.62
CA VAL A 84 15.55 -4.44 -21.70
C VAL A 84 14.80 -5.76 -21.56
N MET A 85 14.81 -6.37 -20.38
CA MET A 85 14.16 -7.66 -20.16
C MET A 85 12.63 -7.58 -20.24
N THR A 86 12.04 -6.47 -19.78
CA THR A 86 10.60 -6.21 -19.97
C THR A 86 10.27 -6.04 -21.46
N GLY A 87 11.12 -5.32 -22.22
CA GLY A 87 10.98 -5.20 -23.67
C GLY A 87 11.00 -6.56 -24.37
N ILE A 88 11.94 -7.43 -24.03
CA ILE A 88 12.01 -8.80 -24.56
C ILE A 88 10.76 -9.59 -24.18
N ASP A 89 10.35 -9.57 -22.91
CA ASP A 89 9.17 -10.30 -22.44
C ASP A 89 7.88 -9.84 -23.14
N GLN A 90 7.69 -8.54 -23.35
CA GLN A 90 6.48 -7.99 -23.93
C GLN A 90 6.49 -7.97 -25.48
N MET A 91 7.62 -7.69 -26.12
CA MET A 91 7.69 -7.57 -27.58
C MET A 91 7.99 -8.90 -28.28
N VAL A 92 8.91 -9.70 -27.73
CA VAL A 92 9.31 -10.99 -28.33
C VAL A 92 8.36 -12.08 -27.88
N PHE A 93 8.20 -12.27 -26.56
CA PHE A 93 7.33 -13.31 -26.01
C PHE A 93 5.86 -12.92 -25.92
N LYS A 94 5.52 -11.63 -26.13
CA LYS A 94 4.14 -11.11 -26.02
C LYS A 94 3.45 -11.46 -24.70
N GLY A 95 4.23 -11.42 -23.61
CA GLY A 95 3.78 -11.82 -22.28
C GLY A 95 3.58 -13.33 -22.06
N LYS A 96 3.95 -14.16 -23.05
CA LYS A 96 3.82 -15.64 -23.01
C LYS A 96 5.15 -16.34 -22.69
N ALA A 97 6.09 -15.66 -22.02
CA ALA A 97 7.31 -16.28 -21.56
C ALA A 97 7.02 -17.56 -20.75
N PRO A 98 7.83 -18.64 -20.90
CA PRO A 98 7.57 -19.92 -20.22
C PRO A 98 7.89 -19.89 -18.72
N TRP A 99 8.30 -18.76 -18.19
CA TRP A 99 8.61 -18.55 -16.78
C TRP A 99 7.69 -17.47 -16.16
N THR A 100 7.54 -17.53 -14.85
CA THR A 100 6.92 -16.50 -14.03
C THR A 100 7.91 -16.06 -12.97
N LEU A 101 8.26 -14.78 -12.97
CA LEU A 101 9.08 -14.18 -11.94
C LEU A 101 8.20 -13.82 -10.73
N ARG A 102 8.76 -13.95 -9.54
CA ARG A 102 8.07 -13.62 -8.28
C ARG A 102 8.91 -12.65 -7.47
N HIS A 103 8.25 -11.77 -6.74
CA HIS A 103 8.89 -11.00 -5.68
C HIS A 103 9.24 -11.93 -4.52
N LYS A 104 10.47 -11.79 -4.00
CA LYS A 104 10.99 -12.65 -2.92
C LYS A 104 11.03 -11.95 -1.57
N HIS A 105 10.84 -10.64 -1.55
CA HIS A 105 10.96 -9.80 -0.37
C HIS A 105 9.70 -9.00 -0.17
N ALA A 106 9.32 -8.82 1.09
CA ALA A 106 8.26 -7.90 1.48
C ALA A 106 8.76 -6.44 1.38
N ASP A 107 7.84 -5.51 1.28
CA ASP A 107 8.17 -4.09 1.09
C ASP A 107 8.99 -3.50 2.25
N HIS A 108 8.73 -3.93 3.49
CA HIS A 108 9.46 -3.48 4.67
C HIS A 108 10.91 -4.00 4.73
N GLU A 109 11.21 -5.12 4.08
CA GLU A 109 12.56 -5.69 4.03
C GLU A 109 13.49 -4.95 3.06
N MET A 110 12.95 -4.08 2.21
CA MET A 110 13.72 -3.41 1.16
C MET A 110 14.47 -2.17 1.63
N LEU A 111 14.14 -1.65 2.82
CA LEU A 111 14.80 -0.48 3.36
C LEU A 111 16.22 -0.83 3.83
N GLN A 112 17.19 -0.04 3.39
CA GLN A 112 18.59 -0.21 3.76
C GLN A 112 19.02 0.86 4.80
N PRO A 113 20.11 0.63 5.54
CA PRO A 113 20.65 1.60 6.48
C PRO A 113 20.90 2.97 5.84
N ALA A 114 20.51 4.04 6.52
CA ALA A 114 20.62 5.40 6.02
C ALA A 114 22.08 5.81 5.72
N ALA A 115 23.04 5.26 6.43
CA ALA A 115 24.47 5.50 6.23
C ALA A 115 24.98 5.11 4.82
N ASN A 116 24.25 4.23 4.12
CA ASN A 116 24.60 3.81 2.76
C ASN A 116 24.23 4.85 1.67
N PHE A 117 23.52 5.91 2.03
CA PHE A 117 22.95 6.85 1.07
C PHE A 117 23.23 8.29 1.48
N LYS A 118 23.34 9.15 0.48
CA LYS A 118 23.30 10.60 0.69
C LYS A 118 21.85 11.09 0.71
N PRO A 119 21.48 12.02 1.62
CA PRO A 119 20.17 12.63 1.59
C PRO A 119 19.87 13.30 0.25
N ILE A 120 18.67 13.08 -0.27
CA ILE A 120 18.22 13.79 -1.48
C ILE A 120 17.78 15.20 -1.06
N VAL A 121 18.34 16.22 -1.70
CA VAL A 121 17.93 17.61 -1.49
C VAL A 121 16.83 17.94 -2.49
N TYR A 122 15.61 18.06 -2.00
CA TYR A 122 14.47 18.47 -2.83
C TYR A 122 14.37 20.00 -2.89
N PRO A 123 13.93 20.58 -4.02
CA PRO A 123 13.60 21.99 -4.09
C PRO A 123 12.54 22.35 -3.03
N LYS A 124 12.68 23.53 -2.42
CA LYS A 124 11.65 24.02 -1.50
C LYS A 124 10.39 24.36 -2.30
N PRO A 125 9.19 24.05 -1.78
CA PRO A 125 7.93 24.50 -2.38
C PRO A 125 7.91 26.03 -2.53
N ASP A 126 7.33 26.51 -3.63
CA ASP A 126 7.27 27.93 -3.96
C ASP A 126 6.04 28.65 -3.37
N GLY A 127 5.12 27.91 -2.79
CA GLY A 127 3.86 28.42 -2.23
C GLY A 127 2.85 28.92 -3.26
N LYS A 128 3.10 28.66 -4.56
CA LYS A 128 2.23 29.07 -5.68
C LYS A 128 1.73 27.86 -6.49
N LEU A 129 2.66 27.06 -6.99
CA LEU A 129 2.38 25.83 -7.74
C LEU A 129 2.67 24.58 -6.90
N THR A 130 3.58 24.69 -5.94
CA THR A 130 3.99 23.63 -5.05
C THR A 130 3.86 24.06 -3.61
N PHE A 131 3.37 23.17 -2.76
CA PHE A 131 3.11 23.47 -1.34
C PHE A 131 3.82 22.43 -0.47
N ASP A 132 4.16 22.83 0.76
CA ASP A 132 4.72 21.89 1.72
C ASP A 132 3.66 20.91 2.24
N ARG A 133 4.15 19.77 2.75
CA ARG A 133 3.29 18.68 3.19
C ARG A 133 2.32 19.09 4.31
N LEU A 134 2.80 19.81 5.31
CA LEU A 134 1.99 20.17 6.47
C LEU A 134 0.90 21.17 6.12
N SER A 135 1.20 22.16 5.28
CA SER A 135 0.20 23.08 4.75
C SER A 135 -0.87 22.36 3.93
N SER A 136 -0.47 21.36 3.11
CA SER A 136 -1.41 20.56 2.33
C SER A 136 -2.32 19.71 3.23
N VAL A 137 -1.77 19.10 4.29
CA VAL A 137 -2.56 18.35 5.29
C VAL A 137 -3.54 19.26 6.02
N PHE A 138 -3.10 20.46 6.41
CA PHE A 138 -3.97 21.44 7.05
C PHE A 138 -5.16 21.84 6.17
N ILE A 139 -4.90 22.14 4.90
CA ILE A 139 -5.95 22.53 3.93
C ILE A 139 -6.92 21.39 3.66
N SER A 140 -6.47 20.11 3.68
CA SER A 140 -7.35 18.96 3.51
C SER A 140 -8.37 18.85 4.63
N ASN A 141 -8.09 19.44 5.78
CA ASN A 141 -8.91 19.44 6.97
C ASN A 141 -9.32 18.02 7.43
N THR A 142 -8.48 17.03 7.16
CA THR A 142 -8.68 15.66 7.62
C THR A 142 -8.66 15.64 9.15
N ASN A 143 -9.67 15.07 9.74
CA ASN A 143 -9.80 14.98 11.19
C ASN A 143 -10.48 13.67 11.61
N HIS A 144 -10.39 13.37 12.90
CA HIS A 144 -11.01 12.21 13.54
C HIS A 144 -11.87 12.70 14.72
N ALA A 145 -12.81 11.90 15.17
CA ALA A 145 -13.51 12.16 16.42
C ALA A 145 -12.51 12.18 17.60
N GLU A 146 -12.63 13.14 18.50
CA GLU A 146 -11.67 13.34 19.61
C GLU A 146 -11.64 12.17 20.58
N ASP A 147 -12.77 11.52 20.80
CA ASP A 147 -12.96 10.36 21.67
C ASP A 147 -12.69 9.01 20.98
N GLN A 148 -12.34 9.02 19.68
CA GLN A 148 -12.01 7.81 18.97
C GLN A 148 -10.69 7.19 19.50
N PRO A 149 -10.65 5.89 19.80
CA PRO A 149 -9.41 5.21 20.18
C PRO A 149 -8.31 5.38 19.14
N VAL A 150 -7.08 5.58 19.59
CA VAL A 150 -5.92 5.74 18.68
C VAL A 150 -5.73 4.45 17.89
N HIS A 151 -5.81 4.56 16.57
CA HIS A 151 -5.68 3.44 15.64
C HIS A 151 -4.23 3.08 15.30
N LEU A 152 -3.27 3.94 15.64
CA LEU A 152 -1.84 3.72 15.42
C LEU A 152 -1.16 3.42 16.75
N THR A 153 -0.75 2.18 16.96
CA THR A 153 -0.10 1.70 18.17
C THR A 153 1.27 1.13 17.86
N LEU A 154 2.08 0.93 18.87
CA LEU A 154 3.41 0.35 18.74
C LEU A 154 3.48 -0.97 19.53
N LYS A 155 4.07 -2.01 18.95
CA LYS A 155 4.37 -3.25 19.69
C LYS A 155 5.39 -3.01 20.80
N ASN A 156 6.38 -2.18 20.52
CA ASN A 156 7.42 -1.78 21.45
C ASN A 156 7.75 -0.29 21.27
N ALA A 157 7.59 0.49 22.31
CA ALA A 157 7.79 1.94 22.30
C ALA A 157 9.26 2.39 22.12
N SER A 158 10.24 1.53 22.37
CA SER A 158 11.66 1.89 22.22
C SER A 158 12.18 1.72 20.78
N ILE A 159 11.62 0.80 20.00
CA ILE A 159 12.09 0.50 18.63
C ILE A 159 12.20 1.72 17.73
N PRO A 160 11.26 2.66 17.71
CA PRO A 160 11.38 3.85 16.84
C PRO A 160 12.66 4.64 17.06
N VAL A 161 13.11 4.78 18.29
CA VAL A 161 14.35 5.51 18.63
C VAL A 161 15.56 4.60 18.51
N ASP A 162 15.54 3.45 19.19
CA ASP A 162 16.71 2.58 19.34
C ASP A 162 17.11 1.91 18.00
N VAL A 163 16.16 1.65 17.13
CA VAL A 163 16.39 0.94 15.87
C VAL A 163 16.10 1.84 14.66
N ASN A 164 14.88 2.35 14.52
CA ASN A 164 14.46 3.02 13.31
C ASN A 164 15.16 4.37 13.11
N LEU A 165 15.26 5.19 14.16
CA LEU A 165 15.97 6.45 14.09
C LEU A 165 17.47 6.21 13.93
N ALA A 166 18.05 5.33 14.72
CA ALA A 166 19.49 5.07 14.71
C ALA A 166 19.99 4.47 13.39
N LYS A 167 19.28 3.50 12.83
CA LYS A 167 19.73 2.75 11.66
C LYS A 167 19.20 3.33 10.34
N TYR A 168 17.96 3.79 10.33
CA TYR A 168 17.25 4.20 9.11
C TYR A 168 16.93 5.70 9.07
N ALA A 169 17.41 6.46 10.04
CA ALA A 169 17.17 7.92 10.17
C ALA A 169 15.69 8.30 10.27
N GLY A 170 14.89 7.51 11.01
CA GLY A 170 13.48 7.79 11.27
C GLY A 170 12.62 7.71 10.01
N PRO A 171 12.47 6.53 9.40
CA PRO A 171 11.72 6.37 8.15
C PRO A 171 10.25 6.72 8.30
N GLU A 172 9.68 6.62 9.51
CA GLU A 172 8.28 6.91 9.82
C GLU A 172 7.89 8.33 9.40
N GLN A 173 8.73 9.32 9.68
CA GLN A 173 8.48 10.72 9.30
C GLN A 173 8.64 10.98 7.81
N ARG A 174 9.18 10.03 7.03
CA ARG A 174 9.47 10.18 5.60
C ARG A 174 8.44 9.49 4.73
N TYR A 175 8.06 8.25 5.06
CA TYR A 175 7.07 7.53 4.27
C TYR A 175 5.62 7.98 4.57
N CYS A 176 5.36 8.64 5.69
CA CYS A 176 4.04 9.15 6.00
C CYS A 176 3.71 10.39 5.16
N PRO A 177 2.65 10.37 4.31
CA PRO A 177 2.28 11.52 3.49
C PRO A 177 1.62 12.63 4.30
N ALA A 178 1.10 12.32 5.49
CA ALA A 178 0.26 13.22 6.28
C ALA A 178 0.94 13.82 7.53
N GLY A 179 2.26 13.61 7.70
CA GLY A 179 2.98 14.18 8.84
C GLY A 179 2.53 13.64 10.20
N VAL A 180 2.10 12.38 10.23
CA VAL A 180 1.62 11.72 11.47
C VAL A 180 2.77 11.45 12.43
N TYR A 181 3.95 11.13 11.93
CA TYR A 181 5.10 10.74 12.73
C TYR A 181 6.16 11.83 12.75
N GLU A 182 6.61 12.17 13.95
CA GLU A 182 7.69 13.16 14.17
C GLU A 182 8.62 12.66 15.27
N PHE A 183 9.93 12.83 15.09
CA PHE A 183 10.89 12.66 16.17
C PHE A 183 11.11 13.99 16.86
N VAL A 184 10.75 14.06 18.13
CA VAL A 184 10.85 15.25 18.97
C VAL A 184 11.79 14.99 20.15
N LYS A 185 12.34 16.07 20.70
CA LYS A 185 13.12 16.00 21.95
C LYS A 185 12.19 16.11 23.15
N THR A 186 12.42 15.26 24.15
CA THR A 186 11.81 15.43 25.48
C THR A 186 12.49 16.55 26.24
N ASP A 187 11.94 16.97 27.38
CA ASP A 187 12.55 17.96 28.27
C ASP A 187 13.95 17.53 28.76
N ALA A 188 14.18 16.21 28.84
CA ALA A 188 15.50 15.64 29.16
C ALA A 188 16.46 15.54 27.95
N GLY A 189 16.07 16.10 26.77
CA GLY A 189 16.89 16.08 25.56
C GLY A 189 16.92 14.75 24.81
N GLN A 190 16.16 13.74 25.22
CA GLN A 190 16.10 12.43 24.58
C GLN A 190 15.15 12.45 23.37
N ASP A 191 15.44 11.61 22.36
CA ASP A 191 14.55 11.46 21.22
C ASP A 191 13.30 10.64 21.60
N ARG A 192 12.15 11.05 21.05
CA ARG A 192 10.88 10.35 21.21
C ARG A 192 10.11 10.41 19.89
N LEU A 193 9.48 9.29 19.51
CA LEU A 193 8.49 9.31 18.43
C LEU A 193 7.17 9.90 18.95
N GLN A 194 6.69 10.94 18.29
CA GLN A 194 5.37 11.50 18.47
C GLN A 194 4.46 11.03 17.33
N ILE A 195 3.26 10.60 17.66
CA ILE A 195 2.25 10.12 16.70
C ILE A 195 1.06 11.09 16.73
N ASN A 196 0.93 11.90 15.69
CA ASN A 196 -0.15 12.85 15.48
C ASN A 196 -1.30 12.15 14.74
N ALA A 197 -2.00 11.23 15.40
CA ALA A 197 -2.99 10.34 14.78
C ALA A 197 -4.16 11.10 14.11
N GLN A 198 -4.47 12.32 14.57
CA GLN A 198 -5.50 13.19 13.98
C GLN A 198 -5.22 13.55 12.50
N ASN A 199 -3.93 13.59 12.09
CA ASN A 199 -3.55 13.87 10.71
C ASN A 199 -3.65 12.65 9.78
N CYS A 200 -3.95 11.47 10.33
CA CYS A 200 -3.86 10.23 9.57
C CYS A 200 -4.94 10.14 8.49
N VAL A 201 -4.54 9.92 7.25
CA VAL A 201 -5.42 9.72 6.09
C VAL A 201 -5.70 8.24 5.79
N HIS A 202 -5.38 7.35 6.70
CA HIS A 202 -5.60 5.91 6.62
C HIS A 202 -5.03 5.22 5.37
N CYS A 203 -3.93 5.72 4.81
CA CYS A 203 -3.29 5.14 3.61
C CYS A 203 -2.53 3.83 3.87
N LYS A 204 -2.35 3.43 5.14
CA LYS A 204 -1.64 2.22 5.59
C LYS A 204 -0.17 2.10 5.15
N THR A 205 0.44 3.15 4.61
CA THR A 205 1.85 3.13 4.21
C THR A 205 2.77 2.74 5.36
N CYS A 206 2.50 3.20 6.58
CA CYS A 206 3.29 2.86 7.77
C CYS A 206 3.23 1.38 8.12
N ASP A 207 2.06 0.77 8.05
CA ASP A 207 1.85 -0.66 8.30
C ASP A 207 2.64 -1.54 7.30
N ILE A 208 2.74 -1.08 6.05
CA ILE A 208 3.43 -1.79 4.97
C ILE A 208 4.96 -1.55 5.01
N LYS A 209 5.39 -0.32 5.34
CA LYS A 209 6.77 0.14 5.12
C LYS A 209 7.65 0.14 6.37
N ASP A 210 7.09 0.00 7.55
CA ASP A 210 7.88 -0.03 8.78
C ASP A 210 8.88 -1.20 8.76
N PRO A 211 10.20 -0.93 8.73
CA PRO A 211 11.21 -1.98 8.58
C PRO A 211 11.21 -2.98 9.72
N THR A 212 10.72 -2.60 10.88
CA THR A 212 10.63 -3.45 12.06
C THR A 212 9.23 -4.05 12.26
N GLN A 213 8.25 -3.66 11.44
CA GLN A 213 6.84 -4.06 11.59
C GLN A 213 6.33 -3.81 13.03
N ASN A 214 6.80 -2.73 13.63
CA ASN A 214 6.49 -2.33 15.00
C ASN A 214 5.18 -1.54 15.10
N ILE A 215 4.81 -0.82 14.03
CA ILE A 215 3.56 -0.08 13.98
C ILE A 215 2.42 -1.08 13.76
N VAL A 216 1.43 -1.04 14.68
CA VAL A 216 0.20 -1.83 14.59
C VAL A 216 -0.96 -0.91 14.24
N TRP A 217 -1.55 -1.16 13.09
CA TRP A 217 -2.71 -0.43 12.62
C TRP A 217 -3.99 -1.11 13.12
N VAL A 218 -4.73 -0.46 13.99
CA VAL A 218 -5.99 -0.98 14.56
C VAL A 218 -7.16 -0.36 13.82
N THR A 219 -8.16 -1.16 13.47
CA THR A 219 -9.36 -0.64 12.83
C THR A 219 -10.10 0.31 13.77
N PRO A 220 -10.66 1.42 13.25
CA PRO A 220 -11.53 2.28 14.03
C PRO A 220 -12.82 1.53 14.43
N GLU A 221 -13.56 2.08 15.37
CA GLU A 221 -14.89 1.58 15.68
C GLU A 221 -15.83 1.74 14.49
N GLY A 222 -16.97 1.02 14.51
CA GLY A 222 -17.97 1.09 13.44
C GLY A 222 -18.52 2.52 13.29
N GLY A 223 -18.43 3.06 12.07
CA GLY A 223 -18.78 4.45 11.78
C GLY A 223 -17.69 5.47 12.10
N GLY A 224 -16.58 5.05 12.75
CA GLY A 224 -15.41 5.88 13.00
C GLY A 224 -14.44 5.90 11.82
N GLY A 225 -13.35 6.61 12.00
CA GLY A 225 -12.31 6.80 10.99
C GLY A 225 -12.13 8.27 10.62
N PRO A 226 -11.37 8.57 9.56
CA PRO A 226 -11.10 9.94 9.17
C PRO A 226 -12.29 10.58 8.47
N ASN A 227 -12.51 11.86 8.75
CA ASN A 227 -13.36 12.72 7.95
C ASN A 227 -12.52 13.42 6.89
N TYR A 228 -13.01 13.45 5.65
CA TYR A 228 -12.33 14.02 4.48
C TYR A 228 -13.15 15.16 3.85
N PRO A 229 -13.32 16.30 4.54
CA PRO A 229 -14.21 17.35 4.06
C PRO A 229 -13.75 18.04 2.77
N ASN A 230 -12.47 18.01 2.48
CA ASN A 230 -11.86 18.70 1.34
C ASN A 230 -11.05 17.76 0.41
N MET A 231 -11.35 16.46 0.42
CA MET A 231 -10.72 15.47 -0.46
C MET A 231 -11.74 14.71 -1.29
#